data_502694ba4665f0c47a61813446ef27f0
#
_entry.id   502694ba4665f0c47a61813446ef27f0
#
_cell.length_a   1.000
_cell.length_b   1.000
_cell.length_c   1.000
_cell.angle_alpha   90.00
_cell.angle_beta   90.00
_cell.angle_gamma   90.00
#
_symmetry.space_group_name_H-M   'P 1'
#
loop_
_entity.id
_entity.type
_entity.pdbx_description
1 polymer ?
#
loop_
_entity_poly.entity_id
_entity_poly.type
_entity_poly.pdbx_seq_one_letter_code
_entity_poly.pdbx_strand_id
1 'polypeptide(L)'
;MNKVVEKWDEILQIVKTEHDLSDVSFNTWLKPLTVYEVVANVVTIIVPSEQVGLNYISKKYKLPLQVTISEVTGMQNCAINFILPED
;
A
#
# COMPACT_ATOMS: atom_id res chain seq x y z
N MET A 1 -17.78 -6.57 2.21
CA MET A 1 -16.73 -5.54 2.24
C MET A 1 -15.38 -6.14 1.91
N ASN A 2 -14.52 -5.40 1.28
CA ASN A 2 -13.23 -5.90 0.83
C ASN A 2 -12.24 -6.03 2.00
N LYS A 3 -11.59 -7.19 2.10
CA LYS A 3 -10.63 -7.45 3.19
C LYS A 3 -9.43 -6.51 3.16
N VAL A 4 -8.99 -6.10 1.99
CA VAL A 4 -7.85 -5.17 1.88
C VAL A 4 -8.21 -3.85 2.55
N VAL A 5 -9.39 -3.33 2.27
CA VAL A 5 -9.85 -2.07 2.87
C VAL A 5 -10.04 -2.23 4.37
N GLU A 6 -10.68 -3.31 4.80
CA GLU A 6 -10.93 -3.56 6.22
C GLU A 6 -9.65 -3.67 7.03
N LYS A 7 -8.63 -4.27 6.44
CA LYS A 7 -7.38 -4.56 7.13
C LYS A 7 -6.24 -3.62 6.76
N TRP A 8 -6.58 -2.51 6.10
CA TRP A 8 -5.55 -1.62 5.58
C TRP A 8 -4.59 -1.10 6.66
N ASP A 9 -5.14 -0.65 7.79
CA ASP A 9 -4.30 -0.15 8.89
C ASP A 9 -3.38 -1.24 9.42
N GLU A 10 -3.89 -2.46 9.56
CA GLU A 10 -3.09 -3.60 10.01
C GLU A 10 -1.98 -3.91 9.00
N ILE A 11 -2.32 -3.89 7.71
CA ILE A 11 -1.36 -4.13 6.63
C ILE A 11 -0.20 -3.13 6.72
N LEU A 12 -0.53 -1.85 6.86
CA LEU A 12 0.48 -0.81 6.95
C LEU A 12 1.36 -0.98 8.20
N GLN A 13 0.76 -1.34 9.33
CA GLN A 13 1.51 -1.55 10.56
C GLN A 13 2.46 -2.75 10.46
N ILE A 14 2.04 -3.80 9.78
CA ILE A 14 2.90 -4.96 9.56
C ILE A 14 4.12 -4.57 8.72
N VAL A 15 3.90 -3.81 7.64
CA VAL A 15 5.01 -3.33 6.81
C VAL A 15 5.97 -2.48 7.64
N LYS A 16 5.42 -1.60 8.46
CA LYS A 16 6.23 -0.75 9.34
C LYS A 16 7.12 -1.58 10.24
N THR A 17 6.53 -2.59 10.88
CA THR A 17 7.24 -3.44 11.85
C THR A 17 8.27 -4.33 11.17
N GLU A 18 7.89 -4.99 10.09
CA GLU A 18 8.78 -5.94 9.41
C GLU A 18 9.98 -5.27 8.76
N HIS A 19 9.82 -4.03 8.32
CA HIS A 19 10.90 -3.29 7.67
C HIS A 19 11.55 -2.26 8.59
N ASP A 20 11.18 -2.30 9.87
CA ASP A 20 11.77 -1.42 10.90
C ASP A 20 11.74 0.06 10.49
N LEU A 21 10.59 0.50 10.01
CA LEU A 21 10.43 1.89 9.56
C LEU A 21 10.29 2.81 10.77
N SER A 22 10.93 3.98 10.69
CA SER A 22 10.77 5.00 11.71
C SER A 22 9.35 5.58 11.64
N ASP A 23 8.92 6.23 12.72
CA ASP A 23 7.62 6.91 12.72
C ASP A 23 7.56 7.98 11.62
N VAL A 24 8.67 8.68 11.41
CA VAL A 24 8.73 9.71 10.38
C VAL A 24 8.52 9.11 8.98
N SER A 25 9.25 8.04 8.66
CA SER A 25 9.11 7.37 7.36
C SER A 25 7.70 6.82 7.17
N PHE A 26 7.16 6.18 8.21
CA PHE A 26 5.83 5.60 8.14
C PHE A 26 4.77 6.68 7.91
N ASN A 27 4.82 7.75 8.70
CA ASN A 27 3.84 8.84 8.61
C ASN A 27 3.95 9.61 7.29
N THR A 28 5.15 9.68 6.73
CA THR A 28 5.38 10.40 5.47
C THR A 28 4.95 9.59 4.26
N TRP A 29 5.26 8.30 4.23
CA TRP A 29 5.14 7.49 3.01
C TRP A 29 4.01 6.48 3.00
N LEU A 30 3.74 5.82 4.13
CA LEU A 30 2.74 4.75 4.17
C LEU A 30 1.39 5.20 4.70
N LYS A 31 1.39 5.91 5.82
CA LYS A 31 0.13 6.30 6.44
C LYS A 31 -0.81 7.07 5.52
N PRO A 32 -0.31 7.97 4.64
CA PRO A 32 -1.20 8.71 3.75
C PRO A 32 -1.78 7.90 2.60
N LEU A 33 -1.29 6.68 2.36
CA LEU A 33 -1.78 5.85 1.26
C LEU A 33 -3.21 5.40 1.52
N THR A 34 -4.05 5.45 0.49
CA THR A 34 -5.43 4.96 0.60
C THR A 34 -5.73 4.01 -0.54
N VAL A 35 -6.57 3.03 -0.26
CA VAL A 35 -7.01 2.08 -1.28
C VAL A 35 -8.11 2.74 -2.08
N TYR A 36 -7.91 2.87 -3.39
CA TYR A 36 -8.91 3.43 -4.29
C TYR A 36 -9.95 2.37 -4.67
N GLU A 37 -9.47 1.21 -5.11
CA GLU A 37 -10.36 0.10 -5.43
C GLU A 37 -9.58 -1.20 -5.45
N VAL A 38 -10.31 -2.31 -5.37
CA VAL A 38 -9.74 -3.65 -5.52
C VAL A 38 -10.62 -4.36 -6.55
N VAL A 39 -10.04 -4.70 -7.69
CA VAL A 39 -10.74 -5.39 -8.76
C VAL A 39 -9.98 -6.66 -9.07
N ALA A 40 -10.63 -7.81 -8.95
CA ALA A 40 -10.00 -9.12 -9.06
C ALA A 40 -8.81 -9.16 -8.08
N ASN A 41 -7.60 -9.38 -8.58
CA ASN A 41 -6.41 -9.41 -7.73
C ASN A 41 -5.55 -8.16 -7.86
N VAL A 42 -6.12 -7.05 -8.35
CA VAL A 42 -5.42 -5.78 -8.51
C VAL A 42 -5.88 -4.79 -7.45
N VAL A 43 -4.95 -4.33 -6.64
CA VAL A 43 -5.21 -3.32 -5.61
C VAL A 43 -4.67 -1.98 -6.13
N THR A 44 -5.56 -1.02 -6.30
CA THR A 44 -5.17 0.32 -6.75
C THR A 44 -5.06 1.23 -5.53
N ILE A 45 -3.90 1.85 -5.36
CA ILE A 45 -3.58 2.67 -4.19
C ILE A 45 -3.29 4.09 -4.64
N ILE A 46 -3.96 5.06 -4.00
CA ILE A 46 -3.70 6.48 -4.26
C ILE A 46 -2.51 6.93 -3.44
N VAL A 47 -1.53 7.52 -4.12
CA VAL A 47 -0.37 8.14 -3.49
C VAL A 47 -0.60 9.65 -3.50
N PRO A 48 -0.88 10.28 -2.36
CA PRO A 48 -1.15 11.73 -2.32
C PRO A 48 0.15 12.54 -2.40
N SER A 49 0.81 12.47 -3.52
CA SER A 49 2.10 13.09 -3.73
C SER A 49 2.24 13.46 -5.20
N GLU A 50 3.43 13.86 -5.60
CA GLU A 50 3.75 14.09 -7.00
C GLU A 50 4.37 12.81 -7.58
N GLN A 51 4.63 12.83 -8.89
CA GLN A 51 5.16 11.67 -9.59
C GLN A 51 6.44 11.12 -8.96
N VAL A 52 7.30 12.01 -8.45
CA VAL A 52 8.55 11.60 -7.80
C VAL A 52 8.25 10.74 -6.56
N GLY A 53 7.29 11.16 -5.75
CA GLY A 53 6.89 10.41 -4.58
C GLY A 53 6.27 9.08 -4.94
N LEU A 54 5.43 9.06 -5.97
CA LEU A 54 4.83 7.81 -6.44
C LEU A 54 5.91 6.84 -6.91
N ASN A 55 6.89 7.33 -7.67
CA ASN A 55 7.97 6.47 -8.15
C ASN A 55 8.80 5.90 -7.00
N TYR A 56 9.06 6.70 -5.99
CA TYR A 56 9.78 6.26 -4.79
C TYR A 56 9.03 5.16 -4.06
N ILE A 57 7.74 5.36 -3.81
CA ILE A 57 6.90 4.40 -3.10
C ILE A 57 6.75 3.12 -3.91
N SER A 58 6.53 3.23 -5.21
CA SER A 58 6.40 2.08 -6.08
C SER A 58 7.67 1.23 -6.05
N LYS A 59 8.82 1.86 -6.11
CA LYS A 59 10.09 1.14 -6.12
C LYS A 59 10.38 0.49 -4.77
N LYS A 60 10.09 1.18 -3.68
CA LYS A 60 10.50 0.74 -2.35
C LYS A 60 9.48 -0.15 -1.65
N TYR A 61 8.19 0.15 -1.81
CA TYR A 61 7.14 -0.49 -1.01
C TYR A 61 6.20 -1.41 -1.77
N LYS A 62 6.31 -1.49 -3.08
CA LYS A 62 5.39 -2.32 -3.86
C LYS A 62 5.44 -3.78 -3.43
N LEU A 63 6.66 -4.35 -3.39
CA LEU A 63 6.80 -5.75 -3.01
C LEU A 63 6.41 -6.01 -1.55
N PRO A 64 6.87 -5.21 -0.57
CA PRO A 64 6.41 -5.38 0.81
C PRO A 64 4.89 -5.33 0.94
N LEU A 65 4.23 -4.41 0.24
CA LEU A 65 2.77 -4.32 0.29
C LEU A 65 2.11 -5.53 -0.36
N GLN A 66 2.62 -5.97 -1.51
CA GLN A 66 2.08 -7.18 -2.17
C GLN A 66 2.15 -8.39 -1.26
N VAL A 67 3.29 -8.60 -0.63
CA VAL A 67 3.49 -9.75 0.25
C VAL A 67 2.56 -9.67 1.45
N THR A 68 2.50 -8.51 2.08
CA THR A 68 1.69 -8.33 3.30
C THR A 68 0.19 -8.46 2.99
N ILE A 69 -0.26 -7.87 1.90
CA ILE A 69 -1.68 -7.98 1.48
C ILE A 69 -2.02 -9.45 1.25
N SER A 70 -1.16 -10.18 0.57
CA SER A 70 -1.36 -11.58 0.30
C SER A 70 -1.45 -12.39 1.60
N GLU A 71 -0.55 -12.13 2.54
CA GLU A 71 -0.53 -12.85 3.81
C GLU A 71 -1.75 -12.55 4.67
N VAL A 72 -2.15 -11.29 4.73
CA VAL A 72 -3.26 -10.87 5.61
C VAL A 72 -4.61 -11.26 5.02
N THR A 73 -4.78 -11.12 3.72
CA THR A 73 -6.10 -11.33 3.08
C THR A 73 -6.25 -12.67 2.38
N GLY A 74 -5.16 -13.38 2.16
CA GLY A 74 -5.18 -14.62 1.39
C GLY A 74 -5.27 -14.43 -0.12
N MET A 75 -5.19 -13.19 -0.59
CA MET A 75 -5.26 -12.90 -2.03
C MET A 75 -4.05 -13.48 -2.75
N GLN A 76 -4.31 -14.25 -3.81
CA GLN A 76 -3.24 -14.86 -4.60
C GLN A 76 -2.94 -13.99 -5.82
N ASN A 77 -1.66 -13.97 -6.20
CA ASN A 77 -1.19 -13.21 -7.36
C ASN A 77 -1.59 -11.73 -7.28
N CYS A 78 -1.49 -11.18 -6.07
CA CYS A 78 -1.83 -9.78 -5.83
C CYS A 78 -0.95 -8.86 -6.66
N ALA A 79 -1.57 -7.95 -7.40
CA ALA A 79 -0.86 -6.91 -8.14
C ALA A 79 -1.23 -5.56 -7.52
N ILE A 80 -0.29 -4.64 -7.54
CA ILE A 80 -0.53 -3.29 -7.01
C ILE A 80 -0.34 -2.27 -8.12
N ASN A 81 -1.29 -1.34 -8.20
CA ASN A 81 -1.22 -0.22 -9.11
C ASN A 81 -1.26 1.07 -8.30
N PHE A 82 -0.19 1.86 -8.35
CA PHE A 82 -0.14 3.15 -7.67
C PHE A 82 -0.58 4.25 -8.62
N ILE A 83 -1.49 5.11 -8.15
CA ILE A 83 -1.98 6.23 -8.94
C ILE A 83 -1.88 7.51 -8.14
N LEU A 84 -1.86 8.64 -8.85
CA LEU A 84 -1.89 9.95 -8.23
C LEU A 84 -3.34 10.38 -8.02
N PRO A 85 -3.61 11.29 -7.07
CA PRO A 85 -4.95 11.81 -6.90
C PRO A 85 -5.40 12.55 -8.15
N GLU A 86 -6.68 12.47 -8.46
CA GLU A 86 -7.24 13.25 -9.55
C GLU A 86 -7.52 14.67 -9.07
N ASP A 87 -7.37 15.62 -9.98
CA ASP A 87 -7.67 17.02 -9.68
C ASP A 87 -9.18 17.28 -9.72
#